data_8775331bd4e8b13bf551c80a94277b22
#
_entry.id   8775331bd4e8b13bf551c80a94277b22
#
_cell.length_a   1.000
_cell.length_b   1.000
_cell.length_c   1.000
_cell.angle_alpha   90.00
_cell.angle_beta   90.00
_cell.angle_gamma   90.00
#
_symmetry.space_group_name_H-M   'P 1'
#
loop_
_entity.id
_entity.type
_entity.pdbx_description
1 polymer ?
#
loop_
_entity_poly.entity_id
_entity_poly.type
_entity_poly.pdbx_seq_one_letter_code
_entity_poly.pdbx_strand_id
1 'polypeptide(L)'
;SRVKAHTHTMSSKTRRNYLRACAAFDTWRKNESYSNKAVAKNPLFYVQEWRDYLLQTGYSTGTVHTYIAGVCCGLGMPMSGIIRAGTSADKRKSLGACARAQKALARKENADIVAFQKMIGGRRAALQRLTGSDLVQDESGQWCVRFLRDKGGKSQLQRIAPQDLEKVRAYFEHVAPTELLFPEKIDHNLDLHGLRAEHARNEYE
;
A
#
# COMPACT_ATOMS: atom_id res chain seq x y z
N SER A 1 1.97 25.60 8.59
CA SER A 1 1.29 24.46 9.24
C SER A 1 2.33 23.42 9.66
N ARG A 2 2.14 22.73 10.79
CA ARG A 2 3.06 21.70 11.32
C ARG A 2 3.23 20.51 10.37
N VAL A 3 2.24 20.22 9.51
CA VAL A 3 2.37 19.25 8.42
C VAL A 3 3.51 19.60 7.47
N LYS A 4 3.77 20.90 7.24
CA LYS A 4 4.91 21.35 6.43
C LYS A 4 6.26 21.15 7.13
N ALA A 5 6.32 21.22 8.45
CA ALA A 5 7.56 21.04 9.22
C ALA A 5 8.03 19.58 9.32
N HIS A 6 7.09 18.60 9.30
CA HIS A 6 7.41 17.16 9.33
C HIS A 6 7.69 16.55 7.95
N THR A 7 7.81 17.36 6.89
CA THR A 7 7.86 16.88 5.51
C THR A 7 9.18 16.22 5.08
N HIS A 8 10.25 16.35 5.86
CA HIS A 8 11.54 15.75 5.50
C HIS A 8 11.55 14.20 5.55
N THR A 9 10.59 13.59 6.26
CA THR A 9 10.53 12.12 6.43
C THR A 9 9.29 11.47 5.80
N MET A 10 8.34 12.26 5.29
CA MET A 10 7.10 11.74 4.70
C MET A 10 7.20 11.61 3.18
N SER A 11 6.66 10.49 2.65
CA SER A 11 6.46 10.38 1.20
C SER A 11 5.52 11.46 0.67
N SER A 12 5.71 11.89 -0.59
CA SER A 12 4.84 12.87 -1.26
C SER A 12 3.36 12.44 -1.24
N LYS A 13 3.09 11.12 -1.33
CA LYS A 13 1.74 10.55 -1.25
C LYS A 13 1.14 10.72 0.15
N THR A 14 1.89 10.41 1.20
CA THR A 14 1.46 10.58 2.60
C THR A 14 1.16 12.04 2.89
N ARG A 15 2.06 12.95 2.49
CA ARG A 15 1.87 14.39 2.65
C ARG A 15 0.59 14.88 1.99
N ARG A 16 0.32 14.47 0.75
CA ARG A 16 -0.89 14.84 0.02
C ARG A 16 -2.15 14.35 0.72
N ASN A 17 -2.13 13.11 1.22
CA ASN A 17 -3.27 12.55 1.96
C ASN A 17 -3.52 13.32 3.27
N TYR A 18 -2.47 13.68 3.99
CA TYR A 18 -2.60 14.44 5.25
C TYR A 18 -3.12 15.86 5.02
N LEU A 19 -2.64 16.54 3.97
CA LEU A 19 -3.17 17.87 3.61
C LEU A 19 -4.65 17.80 3.22
N ARG A 20 -5.06 16.75 2.47
CA ARG A 20 -6.47 16.52 2.14
C ARG A 20 -7.31 16.26 3.39
N ALA A 21 -6.81 15.47 4.34
CA ALA A 21 -7.48 15.22 5.60
C ALA A 21 -7.67 16.51 6.42
N CYS A 22 -6.64 17.34 6.52
CA CYS A 22 -6.73 18.64 7.21
C CYS A 22 -7.74 19.58 6.55
N ALA A 23 -7.79 19.63 5.21
CA ALA A 23 -8.78 20.42 4.49
C ALA A 23 -10.22 19.92 4.72
N ALA A 24 -10.42 18.59 4.71
CA ALA A 24 -11.72 18.00 4.99
C ALA A 24 -12.19 18.27 6.44
N PHE A 25 -11.27 18.18 7.41
CA PHE A 25 -11.54 18.53 8.81
C PHE A 25 -11.93 20.02 8.96
N ASP A 26 -11.21 20.92 8.29
CA ASP A 26 -11.53 22.35 8.34
C ASP A 26 -12.89 22.66 7.72
N THR A 27 -13.26 21.98 6.65
CA THR A 27 -14.60 22.10 6.06
C THR A 27 -15.68 21.60 7.02
N TRP A 28 -15.52 20.41 7.59
CA TRP A 28 -16.45 19.86 8.58
C TRP A 28 -16.61 20.79 9.78
N ARG A 29 -15.50 21.21 10.39
CA ARG A 29 -15.49 22.13 11.52
C ARG A 29 -16.28 23.42 11.26
N LYS A 30 -16.13 24.01 10.05
CA LYS A 30 -16.87 25.21 9.63
C LYS A 30 -18.36 24.93 9.50
N ASN A 31 -18.75 23.80 8.93
CA ASN A 31 -20.16 23.40 8.81
C ASN A 31 -20.82 23.20 10.17
N GLU A 32 -20.08 22.65 11.15
CA GLU A 32 -20.53 22.51 12.53
C GLU A 32 -20.41 23.82 13.35
N SER A 33 -20.00 24.94 12.72
CA SER A 33 -19.80 26.23 13.40
C SER A 33 -18.74 26.22 14.51
N TYR A 34 -17.80 25.27 14.51
CA TYR A 34 -16.73 25.23 15.49
C TYR A 34 -15.61 26.20 15.16
N SER A 35 -15.26 27.07 16.10
CA SER A 35 -14.17 28.04 15.90
C SER A 35 -12.79 27.38 15.99
N ASN A 36 -11.80 27.97 15.31
CA ASN A 36 -10.40 27.53 15.44
C ASN A 36 -9.91 27.58 16.89
N LYS A 37 -10.36 28.57 17.65
CA LYS A 37 -9.99 28.75 19.07
C LYS A 37 -10.54 27.59 19.92
N ALA A 38 -11.77 27.15 19.67
CA ALA A 38 -12.38 26.01 20.34
C ALA A 38 -11.62 24.73 20.06
N VAL A 39 -11.31 24.45 18.78
CA VAL A 39 -10.52 23.29 18.37
C VAL A 39 -9.12 23.31 18.98
N ALA A 40 -8.45 24.45 19.00
CA ALA A 40 -7.12 24.59 19.59
C ALA A 40 -7.12 24.35 21.12
N LYS A 41 -8.23 24.69 21.80
CA LYS A 41 -8.40 24.48 23.25
C LYS A 41 -8.61 23.01 23.62
N ASN A 42 -9.37 22.27 22.80
CA ASN A 42 -9.67 20.85 23.05
C ASN A 42 -9.60 20.02 21.75
N PRO A 43 -8.41 19.86 21.15
CA PRO A 43 -8.27 19.21 19.86
C PRO A 43 -8.68 17.74 19.88
N LEU A 44 -8.46 17.03 20.99
CA LEU A 44 -8.81 15.62 21.12
C LEU A 44 -10.33 15.40 20.97
N PHE A 45 -11.14 16.22 21.63
CA PHE A 45 -12.59 16.16 21.52
C PHE A 45 -13.06 16.33 20.07
N TYR A 46 -12.64 17.39 19.39
CA TYR A 46 -13.09 17.68 18.03
C TYR A 46 -12.58 16.65 16.99
N VAL A 47 -11.40 16.09 17.18
CA VAL A 47 -10.89 15.03 16.30
C VAL A 47 -11.69 13.74 16.53
N GLN A 48 -12.09 13.45 17.77
CA GLN A 48 -12.93 12.31 18.09
C GLN A 48 -14.35 12.45 17.51
N GLU A 49 -14.97 13.61 17.62
CA GLU A 49 -16.27 13.93 17.01
C GLU A 49 -16.20 13.78 15.48
N TRP A 50 -15.14 14.29 14.86
CA TRP A 50 -14.96 14.14 13.41
C TRP A 50 -14.76 12.70 12.99
N ARG A 51 -14.07 11.90 13.77
CA ARG A 51 -13.96 10.45 13.55
C ARG A 51 -15.35 9.81 13.49
N ASP A 52 -16.20 10.13 14.45
CA ASP A 52 -17.54 9.55 14.55
C ASP A 52 -18.41 10.00 13.38
N TYR A 53 -18.35 11.27 13.01
CA TYR A 53 -18.97 11.80 11.81
C TYR A 53 -18.53 11.04 10.54
N LEU A 54 -17.23 10.81 10.35
CA LEU A 54 -16.74 10.07 9.19
C LEU A 54 -17.25 8.62 9.15
N LEU A 55 -17.36 7.96 10.29
CA LEU A 55 -17.92 6.61 10.39
C LEU A 55 -19.41 6.59 10.05
N GLN A 56 -20.19 7.55 10.58
CA GLN A 56 -21.62 7.70 10.30
C GLN A 56 -21.89 8.01 8.83
N THR A 57 -21.02 8.77 8.18
CA THR A 57 -21.11 9.08 6.74
C THR A 57 -20.61 7.95 5.83
N GLY A 58 -20.25 6.79 6.40
CA GLY A 58 -19.95 5.57 5.65
C GLY A 58 -18.51 5.44 5.17
N TYR A 59 -17.57 6.25 5.66
CA TYR A 59 -16.15 6.05 5.35
C TYR A 59 -15.63 4.73 5.94
N SER A 60 -14.78 4.03 5.18
CA SER A 60 -14.13 2.83 5.70
C SER A 60 -13.24 3.15 6.89
N THR A 61 -13.14 2.24 7.87
CA THR A 61 -12.30 2.39 9.07
C THR A 61 -10.83 2.69 8.72
N GLY A 62 -10.30 2.12 7.63
CA GLY A 62 -8.94 2.39 7.14
C GLY A 62 -8.78 3.82 6.63
N THR A 63 -9.79 4.36 5.92
CA THR A 63 -9.81 5.75 5.47
C THR A 63 -9.90 6.70 6.66
N VAL A 64 -10.81 6.44 7.60
CA VAL A 64 -10.97 7.21 8.82
C VAL A 64 -9.65 7.27 9.59
N HIS A 65 -8.99 6.12 9.79
CA HIS A 65 -7.69 6.08 10.47
C HIS A 65 -6.63 6.96 9.78
N THR A 66 -6.55 6.90 8.44
CA THR A 66 -5.62 7.73 7.67
C THR A 66 -5.93 9.22 7.79
N TYR A 67 -7.21 9.58 7.78
CA TYR A 67 -7.66 10.97 7.91
C TYR A 67 -7.35 11.52 9.29
N ILE A 68 -7.69 10.78 10.34
CA ILE A 68 -7.38 11.14 11.73
C ILE A 68 -5.87 11.32 11.93
N ALA A 69 -5.05 10.39 11.40
CA ALA A 69 -3.58 10.53 11.46
C ALA A 69 -3.08 11.84 10.81
N GLY A 70 -3.69 12.22 9.69
CA GLY A 70 -3.36 13.48 9.01
C GLY A 70 -3.71 14.70 9.84
N VAL A 71 -4.88 14.74 10.45
CA VAL A 71 -5.32 15.87 11.30
C VAL A 71 -4.52 15.93 12.60
N CYS A 72 -4.27 14.80 13.26
CA CYS A 72 -3.40 14.75 14.46
C CYS A 72 -2.01 15.31 14.14
N CYS A 73 -1.42 14.92 13.01
CA CYS A 73 -0.15 15.47 12.54
C CYS A 73 -0.25 16.99 12.30
N GLY A 74 -1.33 17.47 11.69
CA GLY A 74 -1.58 18.90 11.43
C GLY A 74 -1.73 19.73 12.70
N LEU A 75 -2.38 19.18 13.72
CA LEU A 75 -2.58 19.80 15.03
C LEU A 75 -1.38 19.61 15.98
N GLY A 76 -0.43 18.73 15.62
CA GLY A 76 0.74 18.40 16.44
C GLY A 76 0.40 17.62 17.69
N MET A 77 -0.63 16.78 17.63
CA MET A 77 -1.07 15.93 18.74
C MET A 77 -0.81 14.44 18.43
N PRO A 78 -0.59 13.59 19.45
CA PRO A 78 -0.45 12.16 19.26
C PRO A 78 -1.80 11.52 18.96
N MET A 79 -1.78 10.37 18.28
CA MET A 79 -2.99 9.57 18.02
C MET A 79 -3.43 8.68 19.20
N SER A 80 -2.62 8.58 20.26
CA SER A 80 -2.83 7.64 21.37
C SER A 80 -4.12 7.87 22.14
N GLY A 81 -4.63 9.10 22.15
CA GLY A 81 -5.92 9.45 22.78
C GLY A 81 -7.16 9.21 21.92
N ILE A 82 -6.99 8.82 20.66
CA ILE A 82 -8.12 8.60 19.75
C ILE A 82 -8.59 7.14 19.83
N ILE A 83 -9.88 6.95 20.13
CA ILE A 83 -10.49 5.62 20.11
C ILE A 83 -10.54 5.11 18.67
N ARG A 84 -9.86 3.99 18.40
CA ARG A 84 -9.84 3.39 17.05
C ARG A 84 -11.17 2.70 16.77
N ALA A 85 -11.69 2.92 15.57
CA ALA A 85 -12.78 2.10 15.06
C ALA A 85 -12.26 0.68 14.76
N GLY A 86 -12.97 -0.34 15.21
CA GLY A 86 -12.66 -1.73 14.92
C GLY A 86 -12.68 -1.99 13.40
N THR A 87 -11.71 -2.74 12.90
CA THR A 87 -11.74 -3.23 11.52
C THR A 87 -12.49 -4.55 11.49
N SER A 88 -13.72 -4.55 10.94
CA SER A 88 -14.39 -5.79 10.59
C SER A 88 -13.71 -6.41 9.37
N ALA A 89 -13.24 -7.65 9.49
CA ALA A 89 -12.67 -8.40 8.36
C ALA A 89 -13.69 -8.55 7.22
N ASP A 90 -14.97 -8.67 7.57
CA ASP A 90 -16.08 -8.89 6.64
C ASP A 90 -16.40 -7.68 5.74
N LYS A 91 -15.92 -6.49 6.07
CA LYS A 91 -16.12 -5.28 5.27
C LYS A 91 -15.00 -4.99 4.27
N ARG A 92 -13.93 -5.79 4.23
CA ARG A 92 -12.85 -5.63 3.25
C ARG A 92 -13.28 -6.20 1.90
N LYS A 93 -13.81 -5.35 1.03
CA LYS A 93 -13.95 -5.71 -0.39
C LYS A 93 -12.55 -5.79 -1.00
N SER A 94 -12.11 -7.01 -1.34
CA SER A 94 -10.89 -7.23 -2.10
C SER A 94 -11.04 -6.60 -3.50
N LEU A 95 -9.99 -5.96 -4.01
CA LEU A 95 -9.97 -5.46 -5.38
C LEU A 95 -10.19 -6.62 -6.37
N GLY A 96 -9.70 -7.82 -6.05
CA GLY A 96 -9.86 -9.04 -6.86
C GLY A 96 -11.32 -9.47 -7.05
N ALA A 97 -12.24 -9.06 -6.14
CA ALA A 97 -13.66 -9.33 -6.28
C ALA A 97 -14.37 -8.41 -7.27
N CYS A 98 -13.73 -7.34 -7.76
CA CYS A 98 -14.37 -6.45 -8.71
C CYS A 98 -14.21 -6.95 -10.16
N ALA A 99 -15.25 -6.75 -10.99
CA ALA A 99 -15.26 -7.20 -12.39
C ALA A 99 -14.08 -6.66 -13.23
N ARG A 100 -13.58 -5.46 -12.92
CA ARG A 100 -12.40 -4.87 -13.60
C ARG A 100 -11.12 -5.65 -13.31
N ALA A 101 -10.90 -6.09 -12.08
CA ALA A 101 -9.74 -6.87 -11.71
C ALA A 101 -9.80 -8.27 -12.34
N GLN A 102 -10.95 -8.92 -12.35
CA GLN A 102 -11.14 -10.20 -13.03
C GLN A 102 -10.88 -10.10 -14.53
N LYS A 103 -11.40 -9.03 -15.18
CA LYS A 103 -11.12 -8.77 -16.59
C LYS A 103 -9.63 -8.53 -16.85
N ALA A 104 -8.93 -7.81 -15.97
CA ALA A 104 -7.50 -7.59 -16.08
C ALA A 104 -6.70 -8.89 -15.93
N LEU A 105 -7.10 -9.79 -15.02
CA LEU A 105 -6.47 -11.11 -14.85
C LEU A 105 -6.61 -12.00 -16.10
N ALA A 106 -7.72 -11.90 -16.82
CA ALA A 106 -8.02 -12.71 -18.00
C ALA A 106 -7.32 -12.21 -19.29
N ARG A 107 -6.68 -11.04 -19.26
CA ARG A 107 -6.01 -10.48 -20.44
C ARG A 107 -4.70 -11.21 -20.71
N LYS A 108 -4.48 -11.60 -21.99
CA LYS A 108 -3.25 -12.28 -22.41
C LYS A 108 -1.98 -11.47 -22.11
N GLU A 109 -2.04 -10.16 -22.29
CA GLU A 109 -0.94 -9.23 -22.01
C GLU A 109 -0.49 -9.22 -20.54
N ASN A 110 -1.34 -9.66 -19.61
CA ASN A 110 -1.02 -9.78 -18.19
C ASN A 110 -0.62 -11.21 -17.77
N ALA A 111 -0.65 -12.18 -18.67
CA ALA A 111 -0.44 -13.60 -18.32
C ALA A 111 0.91 -13.83 -17.64
N ASP A 112 1.98 -13.28 -18.20
CA ASP A 112 3.35 -13.45 -17.69
C ASP A 112 3.52 -12.84 -16.31
N ILE A 113 3.09 -11.60 -16.12
CA ILE A 113 3.18 -10.95 -14.80
C ILE A 113 2.31 -11.62 -13.75
N VAL A 114 1.16 -12.17 -14.14
CA VAL A 114 0.26 -12.94 -13.25
C VAL A 114 0.93 -14.25 -12.84
N ALA A 115 1.52 -14.99 -13.80
CA ALA A 115 2.23 -16.24 -13.52
C ALA A 115 3.43 -15.99 -12.61
N PHE A 116 4.27 -14.99 -12.94
CA PHE A 116 5.41 -14.60 -12.12
C PHE A 116 4.99 -14.17 -10.70
N GLN A 117 3.90 -13.39 -10.59
CA GLN A 117 3.41 -12.91 -9.30
C GLN A 117 2.91 -14.04 -8.40
N LYS A 118 2.32 -15.09 -8.96
CA LYS A 118 1.89 -16.28 -8.20
C LYS A 118 3.07 -17.04 -7.62
N MET A 119 4.19 -17.09 -8.33
CA MET A 119 5.41 -17.78 -7.89
C MET A 119 6.24 -16.96 -6.88
N ILE A 120 6.19 -15.62 -6.96
CA ILE A 120 7.15 -14.76 -6.23
C ILE A 120 6.47 -13.81 -5.22
N GLY A 121 5.22 -13.43 -5.44
CA GLY A 121 4.49 -12.61 -4.49
C GLY A 121 5.03 -11.18 -4.28
N GLY A 122 5.61 -10.55 -5.31
CA GLY A 122 6.18 -9.19 -5.23
C GLY A 122 5.15 -8.08 -5.01
N ARG A 123 5.58 -6.90 -4.59
CA ARG A 123 4.75 -5.68 -4.60
C ARG A 123 4.81 -5.02 -5.98
N ARG A 124 3.70 -4.42 -6.45
CA ARG A 124 3.62 -3.75 -7.76
C ARG A 124 4.82 -2.85 -8.06
N ALA A 125 5.17 -1.96 -7.16
CA ALA A 125 6.26 -1.02 -7.37
C ALA A 125 7.65 -1.69 -7.36
N ALA A 126 7.80 -2.84 -6.72
CA ALA A 126 9.02 -3.63 -6.74
C ALA A 126 9.13 -4.42 -8.04
N LEU A 127 8.05 -5.07 -8.49
CA LEU A 127 7.98 -5.79 -9.76
C LEU A 127 8.32 -4.89 -10.97
N GLN A 128 7.82 -3.64 -10.97
CA GLN A 128 8.12 -2.67 -12.04
C GLN A 128 9.58 -2.21 -12.09
N ARG A 129 10.39 -2.57 -11.11
CA ARG A 129 11.82 -2.21 -11.04
C ARG A 129 12.74 -3.42 -11.10
N LEU A 130 12.18 -4.62 -11.23
CA LEU A 130 13.01 -5.83 -11.40
C LEU A 130 13.82 -5.74 -12.69
N THR A 131 15.07 -6.10 -12.58
CA THR A 131 16.04 -6.14 -13.68
C THR A 131 16.64 -7.53 -13.80
N GLY A 132 17.35 -7.79 -14.89
CA GLY A 132 18.04 -9.07 -15.09
C GLY A 132 19.05 -9.42 -13.99
N SER A 133 19.58 -8.44 -13.26
CA SER A 133 20.50 -8.67 -12.13
C SER A 133 19.82 -9.02 -10.81
N ASP A 134 18.50 -9.11 -10.76
CA ASP A 134 17.76 -9.33 -9.50
C ASP A 134 17.43 -10.80 -9.21
N LEU A 135 17.86 -11.73 -10.07
CA LEU A 135 17.93 -13.15 -9.76
C LEU A 135 19.27 -13.44 -9.08
N VAL A 136 19.28 -13.80 -7.82
CA VAL A 136 20.48 -13.96 -6.99
C VAL A 136 20.41 -15.22 -6.13
N GLN A 137 21.54 -15.66 -5.59
CA GLN A 137 21.56 -16.66 -4.52
C GLN A 137 21.74 -15.98 -3.17
N ASP A 138 21.08 -16.49 -2.13
CA ASP A 138 21.31 -16.08 -0.75
C ASP A 138 22.59 -16.74 -0.19
N GLU A 139 22.92 -16.42 1.07
CA GLU A 139 24.11 -16.95 1.75
C GLU A 139 24.11 -18.49 1.87
N SER A 140 22.96 -19.14 1.79
CA SER A 140 22.81 -20.60 1.78
C SER A 140 22.88 -21.22 0.38
N GLY A 141 23.07 -20.41 -0.67
CA GLY A 141 23.07 -20.85 -2.06
C GLY A 141 21.67 -21.04 -2.66
N GLN A 142 20.61 -20.67 -1.94
CA GLN A 142 19.24 -20.78 -2.43
C GLN A 142 18.91 -19.61 -3.37
N TRP A 143 18.25 -19.92 -4.50
CA TRP A 143 17.84 -18.92 -5.47
C TRP A 143 16.72 -18.04 -4.93
N CYS A 144 16.86 -16.72 -5.14
CA CYS A 144 15.98 -15.67 -4.67
C CYS A 144 15.77 -14.61 -5.74
N VAL A 145 14.62 -13.96 -5.73
CA VAL A 145 14.41 -12.69 -6.41
C VAL A 145 14.65 -11.56 -5.43
N ARG A 146 15.55 -10.64 -5.79
CA ARG A 146 15.90 -9.47 -4.98
C ARG A 146 15.04 -8.28 -5.34
N PHE A 147 14.30 -7.77 -4.37
CA PHE A 147 13.53 -6.54 -4.49
C PHE A 147 14.28 -5.38 -3.84
N LEU A 148 14.90 -4.53 -4.67
CA LEU A 148 15.56 -3.31 -4.19
C LEU A 148 14.52 -2.23 -3.84
N ARG A 149 14.75 -1.50 -2.73
CA ARG A 149 13.90 -0.38 -2.29
C ARG A 149 12.40 -0.71 -2.18
N ASP A 150 12.09 -1.83 -1.56
CA ASP A 150 10.70 -2.20 -1.28
C ASP A 150 10.11 -1.32 -0.15
N LYS A 151 9.10 -1.78 0.59
CA LYS A 151 8.42 -0.99 1.62
C LYS A 151 9.42 -0.40 2.63
N GLY A 152 9.40 0.92 2.77
CA GLY A 152 10.31 1.65 3.66
C GLY A 152 11.74 1.79 3.14
N GLY A 153 11.97 1.58 1.83
CA GLY A 153 13.28 1.72 1.20
C GLY A 153 14.24 0.55 1.45
N LYS A 154 13.77 -0.51 2.12
CA LYS A 154 14.57 -1.71 2.43
C LYS A 154 14.59 -2.68 1.26
N SER A 155 15.70 -3.37 1.06
CA SER A 155 15.79 -4.51 0.14
C SER A 155 15.17 -5.75 0.79
N GLN A 156 14.55 -6.60 -0.04
CA GLN A 156 13.98 -7.89 0.38
C GLN A 156 14.44 -8.96 -0.58
N LEU A 157 14.83 -10.12 -0.07
CA LEU A 157 15.00 -11.35 -0.84
C LEU A 157 13.74 -12.20 -0.69
N GLN A 158 13.16 -12.60 -1.82
CA GLN A 158 12.08 -13.57 -1.87
C GLN A 158 12.64 -14.88 -2.39
N ARG A 159 12.63 -15.91 -1.58
CA ARG A 159 13.05 -17.25 -1.96
C ARG A 159 12.14 -17.82 -3.02
N ILE A 160 12.72 -18.57 -3.93
CA ILE A 160 11.98 -19.25 -5.00
C ILE A 160 11.74 -20.68 -4.53
N ALA A 161 10.49 -21.11 -4.59
CA ALA A 161 10.15 -22.51 -4.29
C ALA A 161 10.83 -23.45 -5.31
N PRO A 162 11.37 -24.61 -4.89
CA PRO A 162 12.12 -25.50 -5.80
C PRO A 162 11.33 -25.87 -7.06
N GLN A 163 10.03 -26.07 -6.97
CA GLN A 163 9.16 -26.42 -8.09
C GLN A 163 8.96 -25.30 -9.11
N ASP A 164 9.24 -24.04 -8.73
CA ASP A 164 9.06 -22.87 -9.58
C ASP A 164 10.38 -22.32 -10.11
N LEU A 165 11.53 -22.85 -9.66
CA LEU A 165 12.85 -22.31 -9.94
C LEU A 165 13.10 -22.21 -11.45
N GLU A 166 12.92 -23.26 -12.22
CA GLU A 166 13.19 -23.25 -13.67
C GLU A 166 12.27 -22.28 -14.40
N LYS A 167 10.99 -22.19 -13.99
CA LYS A 167 10.03 -21.23 -14.58
C LYS A 167 10.44 -19.79 -14.27
N VAL A 168 10.88 -19.52 -13.04
CA VAL A 168 11.33 -18.17 -12.66
C VAL A 168 12.60 -17.81 -13.39
N ARG A 169 13.60 -18.73 -13.49
CA ARG A 169 14.85 -18.51 -14.23
C ARG A 169 14.60 -18.15 -15.68
N ALA A 170 13.67 -18.82 -16.35
CA ALA A 170 13.32 -18.55 -17.74
C ALA A 170 12.91 -17.08 -18.00
N TYR A 171 12.32 -16.39 -17.02
CA TYR A 171 12.03 -14.95 -17.14
C TYR A 171 13.30 -14.09 -17.21
N PHE A 172 14.41 -14.56 -16.64
CA PHE A 172 15.66 -13.79 -16.55
C PHE A 172 16.69 -14.16 -17.63
N GLU A 173 16.54 -15.29 -18.34
CA GLU A 173 17.56 -15.85 -19.25
C GLU A 173 18.01 -14.89 -20.36
N HIS A 174 17.12 -14.05 -20.87
CA HIS A 174 17.40 -13.17 -22.00
C HIS A 174 17.30 -11.69 -21.64
N VAL A 175 17.29 -11.37 -20.33
CA VAL A 175 17.18 -10.00 -19.83
C VAL A 175 18.56 -9.51 -19.40
N ALA A 176 19.03 -8.42 -19.99
CA ALA A 176 20.32 -7.85 -19.62
C ALA A 176 20.31 -7.39 -18.15
N PRO A 177 21.45 -7.36 -17.45
CA PRO A 177 21.51 -7.03 -16.01
C PRO A 177 20.82 -5.74 -15.60
N THR A 178 20.79 -4.74 -16.47
CA THR A 178 20.17 -3.42 -16.22
C THR A 178 18.81 -3.25 -16.90
N GLU A 179 18.39 -4.21 -17.70
CA GLU A 179 17.11 -4.19 -18.39
C GLU A 179 15.97 -4.59 -17.45
N LEU A 180 14.80 -3.96 -17.61
CA LEU A 180 13.63 -4.28 -16.81
C LEU A 180 13.04 -5.63 -17.23
N LEU A 181 12.74 -6.48 -16.23
CA LEU A 181 12.05 -7.76 -16.46
C LEU A 181 10.63 -7.56 -17.04
N PHE A 182 9.95 -6.51 -16.63
CA PHE A 182 8.64 -6.10 -17.12
C PHE A 182 8.71 -4.65 -17.60
N PRO A 183 9.14 -4.40 -18.87
CA PRO A 183 9.34 -3.05 -19.37
C PRO A 183 8.04 -2.27 -19.52
N GLU A 184 6.92 -2.96 -19.75
CA GLU A 184 5.61 -2.34 -19.87
C GLU A 184 5.03 -1.96 -18.51
N LYS A 185 4.23 -0.91 -18.51
CA LYS A 185 3.53 -0.47 -17.30
C LYS A 185 2.48 -1.49 -16.91
N ILE A 186 2.62 -2.06 -15.72
CA ILE A 186 1.67 -3.05 -15.18
C ILE A 186 0.27 -2.44 -15.08
N ASP A 187 -0.72 -3.10 -15.66
CA ASP A 187 -2.13 -2.67 -15.62
C ASP A 187 -2.59 -2.38 -14.18
N HIS A 188 -3.04 -1.16 -13.95
CA HIS A 188 -3.43 -0.68 -12.62
C HIS A 188 -4.65 -1.43 -12.05
N ASN A 189 -5.48 -2.06 -12.90
CA ASN A 189 -6.61 -2.88 -12.48
C ASN A 189 -6.21 -4.29 -12.05
N LEU A 190 -5.00 -4.74 -12.38
CA LEU A 190 -4.52 -6.07 -11.98
C LEU A 190 -4.33 -6.13 -10.46
N ASP A 191 -5.01 -7.04 -9.77
CA ASP A 191 -4.91 -7.19 -8.31
C ASP A 191 -3.67 -7.98 -7.89
N LEU A 192 -2.50 -7.37 -8.07
CA LEU A 192 -1.23 -7.97 -7.62
C LEU A 192 -1.16 -8.15 -6.10
N HIS A 193 -1.95 -7.40 -5.32
CA HIS A 193 -1.98 -7.56 -3.88
C HIS A 193 -2.75 -8.82 -3.46
N GLY A 194 -3.85 -9.10 -4.14
CA GLY A 194 -4.61 -10.35 -3.97
C GLY A 194 -3.77 -11.57 -4.33
N LEU A 195 -3.08 -11.55 -5.50
CA LEU A 195 -2.16 -12.62 -5.91
C LEU A 195 -1.00 -12.81 -4.93
N ARG A 196 -0.45 -11.73 -4.37
CA ARG A 196 0.56 -11.82 -3.32
C ARG A 196 0.02 -12.47 -2.04
N ALA A 197 -1.21 -12.16 -1.65
CA ALA A 197 -1.83 -12.77 -0.48
C ALA A 197 -2.13 -14.27 -0.71
N GLU A 198 -2.44 -14.66 -1.95
CA GLU A 198 -2.57 -16.05 -2.37
C GLU A 198 -1.23 -16.79 -2.28
N HIS A 199 -0.17 -16.24 -2.89
CA HIS A 199 1.19 -16.78 -2.79
C HIS A 199 1.61 -16.98 -1.33
N ALA A 200 1.43 -15.98 -0.46
CA ALA A 200 1.79 -16.09 0.95
C ALA A 200 1.03 -17.20 1.68
N ARG A 201 -0.22 -17.47 1.34
CA ARG A 201 -0.97 -18.58 1.94
C ARG A 201 -0.40 -19.94 1.49
N ASN A 202 -0.11 -20.08 0.21
CA ASN A 202 0.43 -21.32 -0.34
C ASN A 202 1.83 -21.67 0.19
N GLU A 203 2.60 -20.67 0.67
CA GLU A 203 3.91 -20.86 1.29
C GLU A 203 3.84 -21.37 2.74
N TYR A 204 2.69 -21.21 3.41
CA TYR A 204 2.49 -21.60 4.81
C TYR A 204 1.59 -22.84 5.01
N GLU A 205 1.05 -23.39 3.92
CA GLU A 205 0.36 -24.70 3.89
C GLU A 205 1.34 -25.83 3.52
#